data_e3aca400bf89cb0ea6bc4de783f44037
#
_entry.id   e3aca400bf89cb0ea6bc4de783f44037
#
_cell.length_a   1.000
_cell.length_b   1.000
_cell.length_c   1.000
_cell.angle_alpha   90.00
_cell.angle_beta   90.00
_cell.angle_gamma   90.00
#
_symmetry.space_group_name_H-M   'P 1'
#
loop_
_entity.id
_entity.type
_entity.pdbx_description
1 polymer ?
#
loop_
_entity_poly.entity_id
_entity_poly.type
_entity_poly.pdbx_seq_one_letter_code
_entity_poly.pdbx_strand_id
1 'polypeptide(L)'
;YDTKLWKAWEFIRRTLPRFFKNIWRFRKELASHEWWDYRFNLEILYRSLSITFDGMSTKGWEVRETREPKVKAIAKALELLKHKLDDDYIQRAEDELGELSRNPIRFEPIEGKEELYSMVDDDTPAEKKHARKVYKRARVIEEKEWKELWDIFKGTKFSKMYGEEYDGTDLRGWWD
;
A
#
# COMPACT_ATOMS: atom_id res chain seq x y z
N TYR A 1 -30.76 20.75 22.73
CA TYR A 1 -31.70 19.61 22.62
C TYR A 1 -30.91 18.36 22.24
N ASP A 2 -30.32 17.73 23.24
CA ASP A 2 -29.52 16.49 23.05
C ASP A 2 -30.31 15.29 23.60
N THR A 3 -31.51 15.07 23.06
CA THR A 3 -32.37 13.99 23.48
C THR A 3 -31.96 12.69 22.87
N LYS A 4 -32.11 11.56 23.59
CA LYS A 4 -31.84 10.18 23.05
C LYS A 4 -32.56 9.94 21.71
N LEU A 5 -33.75 10.53 21.55
CA LEU A 5 -34.54 10.44 20.32
C LEU A 5 -33.86 11.15 19.13
N TRP A 6 -33.25 12.32 19.35
CA TRP A 6 -32.52 13.06 18.33
C TRP A 6 -31.27 12.27 17.86
N LYS A 7 -30.50 11.70 18.79
CA LYS A 7 -29.34 10.85 18.48
C LYS A 7 -29.73 9.61 17.69
N ALA A 8 -30.83 8.95 18.08
CA ALA A 8 -31.37 7.81 17.34
C ALA A 8 -31.82 8.20 15.92
N TRP A 9 -32.51 9.31 15.77
CA TRP A 9 -32.91 9.84 14.48
C TRP A 9 -31.71 10.18 13.56
N GLU A 10 -30.73 10.86 14.11
CA GLU A 10 -29.50 11.21 13.38
C GLU A 10 -28.72 9.96 12.96
N PHE A 11 -28.64 8.96 13.83
CA PHE A 11 -28.05 7.66 13.50
C PHE A 11 -28.76 6.98 12.33
N ILE A 12 -30.07 6.87 12.37
CA ILE A 12 -30.87 6.21 11.28
C ILE A 12 -30.74 7.00 9.98
N ARG A 13 -30.83 8.32 10.03
CA ARG A 13 -30.86 9.17 8.84
C ARG A 13 -29.51 9.37 8.17
N ARG A 14 -28.43 9.45 8.95
CA ARG A 14 -27.07 9.80 8.46
C ARG A 14 -26.08 8.67 8.58
N THR A 15 -25.99 8.05 9.76
CA THR A 15 -24.94 7.08 10.05
C THR A 15 -25.21 5.75 9.36
N LEU A 16 -26.43 5.23 9.43
CA LEU A 16 -26.79 3.94 8.88
C LEU A 16 -26.66 3.88 7.35
N PRO A 17 -27.18 4.84 6.56
CA PRO A 17 -26.96 4.85 5.11
C PRO A 17 -25.49 4.98 4.73
N ARG A 18 -24.70 5.79 5.47
CA ARG A 18 -23.28 5.95 5.27
C ARG A 18 -22.52 4.65 5.56
N PHE A 19 -22.92 3.95 6.63
CA PHE A 19 -22.35 2.64 6.99
C PHE A 19 -22.52 1.61 5.86
N PHE A 20 -23.74 1.43 5.35
CA PHE A 20 -24.00 0.51 4.25
C PHE A 20 -23.26 0.91 2.96
N LYS A 21 -23.19 2.20 2.67
CA LYS A 21 -22.43 2.72 1.54
C LYS A 21 -20.94 2.41 1.68
N ASN A 22 -20.39 2.53 2.88
CA ASN A 22 -18.97 2.23 3.13
C ASN A 22 -18.71 0.73 3.06
N ILE A 23 -19.55 -0.12 3.64
CA ILE A 23 -19.46 -1.59 3.48
C ILE A 23 -19.44 -1.94 1.99
N TRP A 24 -20.36 -1.39 1.20
CA TRP A 24 -20.39 -1.63 -0.24
C TRP A 24 -19.12 -1.19 -0.97
N ARG A 25 -18.55 -0.06 -0.58
CA ARG A 25 -17.31 0.47 -1.17
C ARG A 25 -16.10 -0.42 -0.90
N PHE A 26 -16.01 -0.96 0.30
CA PHE A 26 -14.87 -1.76 0.78
C PHE A 26 -15.17 -3.27 0.81
N ARG A 27 -16.26 -3.72 0.18
CA ARG A 27 -16.72 -5.11 0.27
C ARG A 27 -15.72 -6.15 -0.22
N LYS A 28 -14.89 -5.80 -1.21
CA LYS A 28 -13.89 -6.72 -1.77
C LYS A 28 -12.76 -6.92 -0.78
N GLU A 29 -12.24 -5.83 -0.28
CA GLU A 29 -11.15 -5.81 0.68
C GLU A 29 -11.57 -6.46 2.02
N LEU A 30 -12.80 -6.20 2.45
CA LEU A 30 -13.36 -6.85 3.65
C LEU A 30 -13.61 -8.35 3.48
N ALA A 31 -13.91 -8.81 2.27
CA ALA A 31 -14.14 -10.23 1.99
C ALA A 31 -12.84 -11.03 1.92
N SER A 32 -11.73 -10.40 1.57
CA SER A 32 -10.39 -11.02 1.49
C SER A 32 -9.57 -10.87 2.76
N HIS A 33 -10.15 -10.30 3.84
CA HIS A 33 -9.43 -10.00 5.07
C HIS A 33 -8.92 -11.26 5.78
N GLU A 34 -7.59 -11.30 5.97
CA GLU A 34 -6.89 -12.27 6.80
C GLU A 34 -6.12 -11.50 7.89
N TRP A 35 -6.38 -11.80 9.17
CA TRP A 35 -5.85 -11.01 10.29
C TRP A 35 -4.32 -11.00 10.42
N TRP A 36 -3.65 -11.97 9.82
CA TRP A 36 -2.18 -12.08 9.80
C TRP A 36 -1.54 -11.44 8.54
N ASP A 37 -2.35 -11.03 7.55
CA ASP A 37 -1.83 -10.47 6.31
C ASP A 37 -1.85 -8.93 6.35
N TYR A 38 -0.66 -8.33 6.38
CA TYR A 38 -0.51 -6.88 6.28
C TYR A 38 -1.02 -6.32 4.94
N ARG A 39 -1.11 -7.15 3.92
CA ARG A 39 -1.62 -6.81 2.57
C ARG A 39 -3.02 -6.20 2.65
N PHE A 40 -3.88 -6.72 3.52
CA PHE A 40 -5.20 -6.15 3.76
C PHE A 40 -5.13 -4.65 4.14
N ASN A 41 -4.19 -4.25 4.99
CA ASN A 41 -4.03 -2.86 5.39
C ASN A 41 -3.64 -1.97 4.18
N LEU A 42 -2.80 -2.49 3.28
CA LEU A 42 -2.43 -1.77 2.05
C LEU A 42 -3.61 -1.69 1.06
N GLU A 43 -4.41 -2.74 0.94
CA GLU A 43 -5.61 -2.76 0.09
C GLU A 43 -6.66 -1.75 0.56
N ILE A 44 -6.94 -1.69 1.86
CA ILE A 44 -7.84 -0.69 2.46
C ILE A 44 -7.31 0.72 2.24
N LEU A 45 -6.00 0.94 2.45
CA LEU A 45 -5.37 2.24 2.23
C LEU A 45 -5.45 2.64 0.75
N TYR A 46 -5.07 1.75 -0.18
CA TYR A 46 -5.17 1.97 -1.62
C TYR A 46 -6.59 2.33 -2.03
N ARG A 47 -7.58 1.55 -1.55
CA ARG A 47 -9.00 1.81 -1.85
C ARG A 47 -9.48 3.14 -1.30
N SER A 48 -9.11 3.47 -0.07
CA SER A 48 -9.44 4.76 0.55
C SER A 48 -8.87 5.93 -0.24
N LEU A 49 -7.58 5.87 -0.60
CA LEU A 49 -6.93 6.91 -1.40
C LEU A 49 -7.49 7.02 -2.81
N SER A 50 -7.88 5.89 -3.44
CA SER A 50 -8.55 5.92 -4.74
C SER A 50 -9.87 6.69 -4.68
N ILE A 51 -10.66 6.48 -3.63
CA ILE A 51 -11.92 7.23 -3.44
C ILE A 51 -11.66 8.72 -3.23
N THR A 52 -10.61 9.07 -2.48
CA THR A 52 -10.20 10.46 -2.25
C THR A 52 -9.72 11.10 -3.55
N PHE A 53 -8.88 10.40 -4.32
CA PHE A 53 -8.40 10.82 -5.63
C PHE A 53 -9.55 11.11 -6.60
N ASP A 54 -10.51 10.20 -6.71
CA ASP A 54 -11.69 10.37 -7.56
C ASP A 54 -12.53 11.58 -7.12
N GLY A 55 -12.71 11.75 -5.81
CA GLY A 55 -13.42 12.91 -5.24
C GLY A 55 -12.73 14.22 -5.57
N MET A 56 -11.44 14.34 -5.29
CA MET A 56 -10.67 15.57 -5.52
C MET A 56 -10.50 15.90 -7.01
N SER A 57 -10.27 14.90 -7.85
CA SER A 57 -10.08 15.12 -9.29
C SER A 57 -11.36 15.52 -10.03
N THR A 58 -12.54 15.01 -9.57
CA THR A 58 -13.82 15.21 -10.29
C THR A 58 -14.75 16.22 -9.63
N LYS A 59 -14.70 16.38 -8.31
CA LYS A 59 -15.69 17.16 -7.52
C LYS A 59 -15.06 18.11 -6.52
N GLY A 60 -13.73 18.27 -6.54
CA GLY A 60 -13.03 19.10 -5.57
C GLY A 60 -13.52 20.55 -5.58
N TRP A 61 -13.73 21.10 -4.38
CA TRP A 61 -14.18 22.48 -4.14
C TRP A 61 -13.01 23.48 -4.14
N GLU A 62 -11.78 22.95 -4.03
CA GLU A 62 -10.57 23.79 -4.04
C GLU A 62 -10.30 24.39 -5.43
N VAL A 63 -9.65 25.56 -5.42
CA VAL A 63 -9.13 26.15 -6.65
C VAL A 63 -8.05 25.26 -7.27
N ARG A 64 -7.88 25.36 -8.57
CA ARG A 64 -7.03 24.48 -9.35
C ARG A 64 -5.57 24.46 -8.86
N GLU A 65 -5.05 25.61 -8.51
CA GLU A 65 -3.66 25.83 -8.11
C GLU A 65 -3.29 25.03 -6.85
N THR A 66 -4.20 24.92 -5.88
CA THR A 66 -3.99 24.16 -4.64
C THR A 66 -4.35 22.69 -4.80
N ARG A 67 -5.33 22.38 -5.63
CA ARG A 67 -5.82 21.02 -5.86
C ARG A 67 -4.86 20.15 -6.66
N GLU A 68 -4.30 20.67 -7.77
CA GLU A 68 -3.43 19.90 -8.68
C GLU A 68 -2.22 19.24 -7.97
N PRO A 69 -1.47 19.94 -7.11
CA PRO A 69 -0.38 19.32 -6.37
C PRO A 69 -0.83 18.16 -5.47
N LYS A 70 -1.98 18.28 -4.81
CA LYS A 70 -2.56 17.24 -3.97
C LYS A 70 -2.95 16.00 -4.80
N VAL A 71 -3.67 16.23 -5.90
CA VAL A 71 -4.06 15.14 -6.83
C VAL A 71 -2.83 14.41 -7.36
N LYS A 72 -1.75 15.12 -7.72
CA LYS A 72 -0.48 14.50 -8.14
C LYS A 72 0.16 13.67 -7.03
N ALA A 73 0.17 14.19 -5.80
CA ALA A 73 0.72 13.48 -4.65
C ALA A 73 -0.06 12.18 -4.37
N ILE A 74 -1.40 12.23 -4.39
CA ILE A 74 -2.26 11.05 -4.21
C ILE A 74 -2.04 10.05 -5.35
N ALA A 75 -1.96 10.51 -6.61
CA ALA A 75 -1.71 9.64 -7.77
C ALA A 75 -0.38 8.89 -7.61
N LYS A 76 0.68 9.58 -7.17
CA LYS A 76 1.99 8.95 -6.93
C LYS A 76 1.93 7.97 -5.75
N ALA A 77 1.23 8.30 -4.68
CA ALA A 77 1.03 7.37 -3.57
C ALA A 77 0.27 6.10 -3.99
N LEU A 78 -0.75 6.24 -4.85
CA LEU A 78 -1.48 5.10 -5.42
C LEU A 78 -0.60 4.22 -6.32
N GLU A 79 0.26 4.81 -7.14
CA GLU A 79 1.23 4.08 -7.96
C GLU A 79 2.17 3.23 -7.08
N LEU A 80 2.78 3.85 -6.06
CA LEU A 80 3.67 3.16 -5.13
C LEU A 80 2.97 2.06 -4.32
N LEU A 81 1.75 2.31 -3.84
CA LEU A 81 0.95 1.29 -3.17
C LEU A 81 0.59 0.13 -4.10
N LYS A 82 0.33 0.42 -5.38
CA LYS A 82 0.06 -0.63 -6.36
C LYS A 82 1.27 -1.53 -6.56
N HIS A 83 2.49 -0.99 -6.71
CA HIS A 83 3.73 -1.80 -6.79
C HIS A 83 3.88 -2.73 -5.57
N LYS A 84 3.52 -2.24 -4.37
CA LYS A 84 3.56 -3.06 -3.16
C LYS A 84 2.51 -4.17 -3.12
N LEU A 85 1.34 -3.91 -3.69
CA LEU A 85 0.28 -4.90 -3.81
C LEU A 85 0.57 -5.92 -4.92
N ASP A 86 1.20 -5.51 -6.00
CA ASP A 86 1.58 -6.39 -7.10
C ASP A 86 2.83 -7.23 -6.76
N ASP A 87 3.66 -6.76 -5.80
CA ASP A 87 4.91 -7.41 -5.32
C ASP A 87 5.88 -7.74 -6.46
N ASP A 88 6.04 -6.81 -7.41
CA ASP A 88 6.81 -6.99 -8.64
C ASP A 88 8.32 -6.71 -8.50
N TYR A 89 8.80 -6.52 -7.29
CA TYR A 89 10.18 -6.09 -7.02
C TYR A 89 11.25 -7.06 -7.49
N ILE A 90 10.98 -8.37 -7.37
CA ILE A 90 11.90 -9.40 -7.86
C ILE A 90 11.97 -9.35 -9.39
N GLN A 91 10.82 -9.26 -10.07
CA GLN A 91 10.77 -9.16 -11.52
C GLN A 91 11.54 -7.93 -12.03
N ARG A 92 11.35 -6.78 -11.41
CA ARG A 92 12.07 -5.55 -11.76
C ARG A 92 13.58 -5.65 -11.52
N ALA A 93 13.98 -6.37 -10.49
CA ALA A 93 15.40 -6.65 -10.24
C ALA A 93 15.98 -7.66 -11.25
N GLU A 94 15.19 -8.65 -11.69
CA GLU A 94 15.54 -9.57 -12.77
C GLU A 94 15.71 -8.85 -14.11
N ASP A 95 14.83 -7.90 -14.42
CA ASP A 95 14.92 -7.07 -15.64
C ASP A 95 16.22 -6.25 -15.68
N GLU A 96 16.75 -5.83 -14.51
CA GLU A 96 18.03 -5.11 -14.43
C GLU A 96 19.27 -6.02 -14.41
N LEU A 97 19.19 -7.18 -13.78
CA LEU A 97 20.37 -8.00 -13.45
C LEU A 97 20.39 -9.36 -14.18
N GLY A 98 19.31 -9.74 -14.83
CA GLY A 98 19.09 -11.04 -15.46
C GLY A 98 18.24 -11.98 -14.62
N GLU A 99 17.56 -12.88 -15.29
CA GLU A 99 16.62 -13.82 -14.69
C GLU A 99 17.26 -14.74 -13.65
N LEU A 100 16.49 -15.11 -12.63
CA LEU A 100 16.88 -16.09 -11.64
C LEU A 100 16.81 -17.50 -12.21
N SER A 101 17.75 -18.36 -11.82
CA SER A 101 17.56 -19.81 -11.98
C SER A 101 16.34 -20.25 -11.17
N ARG A 102 15.45 -21.02 -11.81
CA ARG A 102 14.21 -21.52 -11.20
C ARG A 102 14.26 -23.03 -11.04
N ASN A 103 15.39 -23.55 -10.60
CA ASN A 103 15.52 -24.96 -10.27
C ASN A 103 14.51 -25.29 -9.15
N PRO A 104 13.76 -26.40 -9.29
CA PRO A 104 12.77 -26.77 -8.28
C PRO A 104 13.49 -27.15 -6.97
N ILE A 105 13.02 -26.59 -5.88
CA ILE A 105 13.43 -27.01 -4.53
C ILE A 105 12.85 -28.40 -4.29
N ARG A 106 13.69 -29.34 -3.89
CA ARG A 106 13.28 -30.70 -3.53
C ARG A 106 13.37 -30.88 -2.01
N PHE A 107 12.45 -31.66 -1.47
CA PHE A 107 12.46 -32.07 -0.08
C PHE A 107 12.81 -33.55 0.01
N GLU A 108 13.91 -33.87 0.66
CA GLU A 108 14.38 -35.23 0.85
C GLU A 108 14.23 -35.64 2.31
N PRO A 109 13.69 -36.84 2.61
CA PRO A 109 13.54 -37.30 3.98
C PRO A 109 14.91 -37.42 4.64
N ILE A 110 15.01 -37.02 5.91
CA ILE A 110 16.25 -37.15 6.68
C ILE A 110 16.31 -38.56 7.24
N GLU A 111 17.38 -39.29 6.91
CA GLU A 111 17.59 -40.65 7.37
C GLU A 111 17.54 -40.73 8.91
N GLY A 112 16.74 -41.66 9.44
CA GLY A 112 16.57 -41.87 10.87
C GLY A 112 15.69 -40.88 11.63
N LYS A 113 14.99 -39.98 10.91
CA LYS A 113 14.03 -39.03 11.51
C LYS A 113 12.70 -39.10 10.76
N GLU A 114 11.71 -39.68 11.39
CA GLU A 114 10.35 -39.72 10.85
C GLU A 114 9.78 -38.29 10.74
N GLU A 115 9.10 -37.99 9.62
CA GLU A 115 8.43 -36.73 9.35
C GLU A 115 9.33 -35.50 9.17
N LEU A 116 10.66 -35.62 9.16
CA LEU A 116 11.56 -34.51 8.89
C LEU A 116 12.18 -34.62 7.49
N TYR A 117 12.17 -33.49 6.79
CA TYR A 117 12.71 -33.36 5.43
C TYR A 117 13.79 -32.29 5.41
N SER A 118 14.86 -32.55 4.66
CA SER A 118 15.84 -31.53 4.31
C SER A 118 15.46 -30.88 2.97
N MET A 119 15.63 -29.59 2.87
CA MET A 119 15.48 -28.84 1.64
C MET A 119 16.76 -28.96 0.82
N VAL A 120 16.65 -29.58 -0.36
CA VAL A 120 17.76 -29.73 -1.31
C VAL A 120 17.59 -28.68 -2.39
N ASP A 121 18.63 -27.89 -2.58
CA ASP A 121 18.72 -26.81 -3.54
C ASP A 121 19.84 -27.17 -4.53
N ASP A 122 19.44 -27.42 -5.78
CA ASP A 122 20.34 -27.85 -6.89
C ASP A 122 21.07 -26.67 -7.53
N ASP A 123 20.87 -25.43 -7.05
CA ASP A 123 21.54 -24.26 -7.62
C ASP A 123 23.05 -24.30 -7.41
N THR A 124 23.77 -24.00 -8.48
CA THR A 124 25.23 -23.84 -8.47
C THR A 124 25.67 -22.66 -7.57
N PRO A 125 26.91 -22.62 -7.10
CA PRO A 125 27.42 -21.45 -6.35
C PRO A 125 27.31 -20.13 -7.12
N ALA A 126 27.38 -20.17 -8.46
CA ALA A 126 27.21 -18.98 -9.29
C ALA A 126 25.76 -18.49 -9.31
N GLU A 127 24.80 -19.41 -9.45
CA GLU A 127 23.37 -19.11 -9.41
C GLU A 127 22.95 -18.56 -8.02
N LYS A 128 23.42 -19.19 -6.94
CA LYS A 128 23.21 -18.68 -5.58
C LYS A 128 23.76 -17.27 -5.36
N LYS A 129 24.93 -16.99 -5.94
CA LYS A 129 25.52 -15.65 -5.88
C LYS A 129 24.71 -14.63 -6.69
N HIS A 130 24.20 -15.04 -7.85
CA HIS A 130 23.33 -14.21 -8.68
C HIS A 130 22.01 -13.93 -7.96
N ALA A 131 21.34 -14.95 -7.44
CA ALA A 131 20.09 -14.83 -6.69
C ALA A 131 20.21 -13.85 -5.51
N ARG A 132 21.30 -13.93 -4.74
CA ARG A 132 21.56 -12.96 -3.66
C ARG A 132 21.66 -11.52 -4.16
N LYS A 133 22.21 -11.29 -5.36
CA LYS A 133 22.28 -9.94 -5.93
C LYS A 133 20.89 -9.45 -6.34
N VAL A 134 20.09 -10.29 -6.99
CA VAL A 134 18.73 -9.96 -7.41
C VAL A 134 17.85 -9.66 -6.19
N TYR A 135 17.83 -10.53 -5.18
CA TYR A 135 17.06 -10.26 -3.95
C TYR A 135 17.53 -9.02 -3.21
N LYS A 136 18.84 -8.78 -3.15
CA LYS A 136 19.34 -7.53 -2.56
C LYS A 136 18.88 -6.31 -3.35
N ARG A 137 18.87 -6.39 -4.67
CA ARG A 137 18.40 -5.29 -5.53
C ARG A 137 16.90 -5.05 -5.38
N ALA A 138 16.09 -6.10 -5.39
CA ALA A 138 14.66 -6.04 -5.15
C ALA A 138 14.35 -5.33 -3.84
N ARG A 139 15.03 -5.70 -2.75
CA ARG A 139 14.90 -5.04 -1.45
C ARG A 139 15.28 -3.56 -1.48
N VAL A 140 16.35 -3.18 -2.18
CA VAL A 140 16.75 -1.78 -2.33
C VAL A 140 15.67 -0.98 -3.07
N ILE A 141 15.07 -1.54 -4.12
CA ILE A 141 13.96 -0.91 -4.85
C ILE A 141 12.76 -0.73 -3.90
N GLU A 142 12.39 -1.77 -3.20
CA GLU A 142 11.28 -1.77 -2.24
C GLU A 142 11.47 -0.72 -1.13
N GLU A 143 12.63 -0.72 -0.46
CA GLU A 143 12.96 0.24 0.60
C GLU A 143 12.93 1.70 0.11
N LYS A 144 13.41 1.93 -1.13
CA LYS A 144 13.34 3.25 -1.75
C LYS A 144 11.89 3.71 -1.95
N GLU A 145 11.03 2.83 -2.47
CA GLU A 145 9.62 3.14 -2.69
C GLU A 145 8.83 3.30 -1.37
N TRP A 146 9.17 2.53 -0.33
CA TRP A 146 8.63 2.76 1.01
C TRP A 146 8.99 4.13 1.54
N LYS A 147 10.24 4.53 1.39
CA LYS A 147 10.68 5.86 1.82
C LYS A 147 9.96 6.95 1.05
N GLU A 148 9.86 6.82 -0.28
CA GLU A 148 9.16 7.79 -1.14
C GLU A 148 7.67 7.91 -0.74
N LEU A 149 6.98 6.78 -0.55
CA LEU A 149 5.59 6.76 -0.09
C LEU A 149 5.43 7.44 1.27
N TRP A 150 6.34 7.17 2.19
CA TRP A 150 6.33 7.77 3.51
C TRP A 150 6.59 9.27 3.48
N ASP A 151 7.51 9.73 2.63
CA ASP A 151 7.80 11.15 2.43
C ASP A 151 6.58 11.87 1.84
N ILE A 152 5.84 11.25 0.91
CA ILE A 152 4.57 11.79 0.38
C ILE A 152 3.53 11.92 1.50
N PHE A 153 3.34 10.89 2.32
CA PHE A 153 2.37 10.93 3.42
C PHE A 153 2.71 11.95 4.50
N LYS A 154 3.98 12.08 4.81
CA LYS A 154 4.49 13.01 5.83
C LYS A 154 4.49 14.45 5.34
N GLY A 155 4.70 14.65 4.04
CA GLY A 155 4.98 15.95 3.44
C GLY A 155 6.41 16.42 3.67
N THR A 156 6.86 17.27 2.77
CA THR A 156 8.24 17.79 2.77
C THR A 156 8.35 19.26 3.16
N LYS A 157 7.21 19.95 3.18
CA LYS A 157 7.13 21.39 3.48
C LYS A 157 6.02 21.69 4.47
N PHE A 158 6.26 22.64 5.34
CA PHE A 158 5.34 23.07 6.38
C PHE A 158 4.98 24.54 6.23
N SER A 159 3.74 24.92 6.54
CA SER A 159 3.26 26.31 6.49
C SER A 159 3.95 27.19 7.54
N LYS A 160 4.27 28.44 7.18
CA LYS A 160 4.79 29.46 8.11
C LYS A 160 3.75 29.95 9.13
N MET A 161 2.50 29.54 9.03
CA MET A 161 1.42 30.05 9.86
C MET A 161 1.64 29.82 11.38
N TYR A 162 2.39 28.74 11.72
CA TYR A 162 2.75 28.41 13.09
C TYR A 162 4.26 28.18 13.28
N GLY A 163 5.10 28.85 12.47
CA GLY A 163 6.55 28.64 12.47
C GLY A 163 7.03 27.49 11.59
N GLU A 164 6.11 26.78 10.92
CA GLU A 164 6.36 25.69 10.02
C GLU A 164 5.81 26.01 8.62
N GLU A 165 6.44 25.54 7.57
CA GLU A 165 6.00 25.72 6.18
C GLU A 165 5.21 24.49 5.73
N TYR A 166 3.92 24.65 5.43
CA TYR A 166 3.00 23.58 5.05
C TYR A 166 2.38 23.87 3.68
N ASP A 167 2.56 23.00 2.71
CA ASP A 167 2.07 23.15 1.34
C ASP A 167 0.75 22.42 1.06
N GLY A 168 0.23 21.67 2.03
CA GLY A 168 -1.03 20.94 1.91
C GLY A 168 -0.96 19.68 1.04
N THR A 169 0.23 19.29 0.54
CA THR A 169 0.38 18.13 -0.35
C THR A 169 0.52 16.79 0.38
N ASP A 170 0.59 16.79 1.70
CA ASP A 170 0.66 15.58 2.52
C ASP A 170 -0.72 14.99 2.84
N LEU A 171 -0.72 13.80 3.48
CA LEU A 171 -1.94 13.08 3.85
C LEU A 171 -2.95 13.92 4.66
N ARG A 172 -2.48 14.88 5.45
CA ARG A 172 -3.33 15.77 6.26
C ARG A 172 -4.09 16.79 5.43
N GLY A 173 -3.56 17.13 4.25
CA GLY A 173 -4.15 18.08 3.33
C GLY A 173 -5.04 17.46 2.24
N TRP A 174 -5.20 16.13 2.19
CA TRP A 174 -5.96 15.42 1.14
C TRP A 174 -7.46 15.31 1.46
N TRP A 175 -8.07 16.43 1.74
CA TRP A 175 -9.52 16.55 1.92
C TRP A 175 -9.99 17.93 1.48
N ASP A 176 -11.24 18.02 1.12
CA ASP A 176 -11.98 19.23 0.83
C ASP A 176 -12.93 19.59 1.99
#